data_01b7b369f2286d341bf2f8005a2b0002
#
_entry.id   01b7b369f2286d341bf2f8005a2b0002
#
_cell.length_a   1.000
_cell.length_b   1.000
_cell.length_c   1.000
_cell.angle_alpha   90.00
_cell.angle_beta   90.00
_cell.angle_gamma   90.00
#
_symmetry.space_group_name_H-M   'P 1'
#
loop_
_entity.id
_entity.type
_entity.pdbx_description
1 polymer ?
#
loop_
_entity_poly.entity_id
_entity_poly.type
_entity_poly.pdbx_seq_one_letter_code
_entity_poly.pdbx_strand_id
1 'polypeptide(L)'
;QEEVGTRGIRPAAYGIDPDVGIAVDVTMSDDLLGADHNCSSVLGKGPGVKVMDSSVICQPEVVRWMNDVAEQANIAVQQDIMRGGGTDAGAILPSRSGVYAGGICIPCRYTHSPIEVCDLSDIERSARLVAALAESEFPA
;
A
#
# COMPACT_ATOMS: atom_id res chain seq x y z
N GLN A 1 3.52 12.00 9.76
CA GLN A 1 2.97 11.71 11.12
C GLN A 1 2.30 10.33 11.20
N GLU A 2 2.58 9.49 10.22
CA GLU A 2 2.04 8.12 10.15
C GLU A 2 2.52 7.32 11.38
N GLU A 3 3.82 7.30 11.64
CA GLU A 3 4.53 6.57 12.70
C GLU A 3 4.11 6.93 14.15
N VAL A 4 3.36 7.98 14.32
CA VAL A 4 2.83 8.43 15.63
C VAL A 4 1.30 8.39 15.68
N GLY A 5 0.68 7.50 14.91
CA GLY A 5 -0.75 7.24 14.92
C GLY A 5 -1.54 7.91 13.79
N THR A 6 -0.97 7.96 12.59
CA THR A 6 -1.66 8.41 11.36
C THR A 6 -2.31 9.80 11.50
N ARG A 7 -1.64 10.70 12.24
CA ARG A 7 -2.27 11.97 12.70
C ARG A 7 -2.45 12.98 11.57
N GLY A 8 -1.56 12.99 10.58
CA GLY A 8 -1.62 13.92 9.46
C GLY A 8 -2.72 13.59 8.46
N ILE A 9 -2.89 12.31 8.15
CA ILE A 9 -3.85 11.88 7.13
C ILE A 9 -5.31 12.04 7.57
N ARG A 10 -5.61 11.88 8.87
CA ARG A 10 -6.98 12.04 9.38
C ARG A 10 -7.62 13.39 9.03
N PRO A 11 -7.04 14.54 9.39
CA PRO A 11 -7.58 15.83 8.99
C PRO A 11 -7.45 16.09 7.49
N ALA A 12 -6.42 15.55 6.82
CA ALA A 12 -6.26 15.71 5.37
C ALA A 12 -7.38 15.00 4.61
N ALA A 13 -7.63 13.73 4.88
CA ALA A 13 -8.71 12.97 4.25
C ALA A 13 -10.08 13.60 4.55
N TYR A 14 -10.31 14.07 5.78
CA TYR A 14 -11.54 14.75 6.15
C TYR A 14 -11.74 16.06 5.37
N GLY A 15 -10.67 16.86 5.19
CA GLY A 15 -10.75 18.16 4.53
C GLY A 15 -10.84 18.07 3.01
N ILE A 16 -10.15 17.09 2.40
CA ILE A 16 -10.15 16.85 0.95
C ILE A 16 -11.47 16.21 0.50
N ASP A 17 -12.03 15.32 1.35
CA ASP A 17 -13.26 14.55 1.05
C ASP A 17 -13.13 13.75 -0.26
N PRO A 18 -12.12 12.88 -0.39
CA PRO A 18 -11.87 12.16 -1.64
C PRO A 18 -12.83 10.98 -1.82
N ASP A 19 -13.10 10.60 -3.06
CA ASP A 19 -13.81 9.36 -3.40
C ASP A 19 -12.93 8.12 -3.15
N VAL A 20 -11.64 8.23 -3.48
CA VAL A 20 -10.64 7.19 -3.27
C VAL A 20 -9.34 7.77 -2.73
N GLY A 21 -8.70 7.06 -1.81
CA GLY A 21 -7.40 7.41 -1.26
C GLY A 21 -6.42 6.23 -1.30
N ILE A 22 -5.20 6.49 -1.75
CA ILE A 22 -4.14 5.48 -1.85
C ILE A 22 -2.97 5.91 -0.96
N ALA A 23 -2.66 5.08 0.03
CA ALA A 23 -1.45 5.23 0.82
C ALA A 23 -0.25 4.66 0.05
N VAL A 24 0.89 5.33 0.14
CA VAL A 24 2.17 4.82 -0.38
C VAL A 24 3.11 4.66 0.79
N ASP A 25 3.55 3.44 1.05
CA ASP A 25 4.30 3.10 2.24
C ASP A 25 5.26 1.94 1.97
N VAL A 26 6.08 1.57 2.94
CA VAL A 26 6.81 0.31 2.94
C VAL A 26 5.93 -0.82 3.48
N THR A 27 6.30 -2.05 3.21
CA THR A 27 5.72 -3.24 3.87
C THR A 27 6.83 -4.20 4.25
N MET A 28 6.63 -4.94 5.32
CA MET A 28 7.59 -5.94 5.74
C MET A 28 7.71 -7.06 4.71
N SER A 29 8.96 -7.42 4.39
CA SER A 29 9.27 -8.59 3.58
C SER A 29 9.87 -9.67 4.46
N ASP A 30 9.12 -10.77 4.60
CA ASP A 30 9.51 -11.96 5.37
C ASP A 30 10.16 -13.03 4.46
N ASP A 31 10.93 -12.61 3.46
CA ASP A 31 11.60 -13.47 2.51
C ASP A 31 13.01 -13.92 2.95
N LEU A 32 13.25 -13.89 4.26
CA LEU A 32 14.48 -14.31 4.90
C LEU A 32 14.39 -15.74 5.45
N LEU A 33 15.55 -16.41 5.54
CA LEU A 33 15.63 -17.71 6.21
C LEU A 33 15.27 -17.58 7.69
N GLY A 34 14.29 -18.36 8.14
CA GLY A 34 13.82 -18.34 9.53
C GLY A 34 12.84 -17.22 9.86
N ALA A 35 12.32 -16.52 8.87
CA ALA A 35 11.24 -15.57 9.07
C ALA A 35 9.92 -16.26 9.46
N ASP A 36 9.08 -15.54 10.20
CA ASP A 36 7.79 -16.06 10.68
C ASP A 36 6.69 -16.09 9.61
N HIS A 37 6.99 -15.63 8.39
CA HIS A 37 6.07 -15.53 7.26
C HIS A 37 4.74 -14.83 7.59
N ASN A 38 4.82 -13.74 8.35
CA ASN A 38 3.67 -12.91 8.72
C ASN A 38 3.24 -11.96 7.59
N CYS A 39 4.06 -11.84 6.55
CA CYS A 39 3.85 -10.98 5.40
C CYS A 39 4.02 -11.77 4.10
N SER A 40 3.28 -11.36 3.07
CA SER A 40 3.32 -12.03 1.77
C SER A 40 4.34 -11.43 0.80
N SER A 41 4.83 -10.23 1.07
CA SER A 41 5.66 -9.46 0.15
C SER A 41 7.11 -9.94 0.10
N VAL A 42 7.68 -9.95 -1.11
CA VAL A 42 9.04 -10.43 -1.41
C VAL A 42 9.78 -9.36 -2.22
N LEU A 43 11.04 -9.06 -1.88
CA LEU A 43 11.87 -8.11 -2.59
C LEU A 43 12.07 -8.49 -4.06
N GLY A 44 12.04 -7.50 -4.94
CA GLY A 44 12.29 -7.66 -6.38
C GLY A 44 11.10 -8.20 -7.18
N LYS A 45 9.95 -8.45 -6.52
CA LYS A 45 8.74 -8.95 -7.18
C LYS A 45 7.74 -7.85 -7.57
N GLY A 46 8.09 -6.61 -7.36
CA GLY A 46 7.22 -5.44 -7.58
C GLY A 46 6.55 -4.97 -6.31
N PRO A 47 5.93 -3.78 -6.36
CA PRO A 47 5.18 -3.26 -5.23
C PRO A 47 4.02 -4.18 -4.85
N GLY A 48 3.73 -4.20 -3.56
CA GLY A 48 2.55 -4.83 -3.02
C GLY A 48 1.30 -3.97 -3.25
N VAL A 49 0.26 -4.55 -3.84
CA VAL A 49 -1.09 -4.00 -3.78
C VAL A 49 -1.69 -4.46 -2.45
N LYS A 50 -1.95 -3.53 -1.55
CA LYS A 50 -2.47 -3.81 -0.22
C LYS A 50 -3.84 -4.49 -0.29
N VAL A 51 -3.92 -5.70 0.25
CA VAL A 51 -5.17 -6.41 0.48
C VAL A 51 -5.65 -6.18 1.90
N MET A 52 -4.74 -6.36 2.88
CA MET A 52 -5.04 -6.10 4.28
C MET A 52 -3.79 -5.92 5.13
N ASP A 53 -3.97 -5.20 6.22
CA ASP A 53 -3.10 -5.20 7.39
C ASP A 53 -3.96 -5.18 8.67
N SER A 54 -3.39 -4.91 9.86
CA SER A 54 -4.18 -4.87 11.09
C SER A 54 -5.08 -3.63 11.22
N SER A 55 -4.92 -2.64 10.36
CA SER A 55 -5.69 -1.38 10.38
C SER A 55 -6.76 -1.30 9.29
N VAL A 56 -6.62 -2.07 8.20
CA VAL A 56 -7.52 -2.00 7.04
C VAL A 56 -7.65 -3.35 6.33
N ILE A 57 -8.84 -3.61 5.83
CA ILE A 57 -9.12 -4.55 4.75
C ILE A 57 -9.60 -3.69 3.58
N CYS A 58 -8.78 -3.61 2.53
CA CYS A 58 -9.09 -2.80 1.35
C CYS A 58 -10.32 -3.35 0.62
N GLN A 59 -11.16 -2.45 0.11
CA GLN A 59 -12.32 -2.88 -0.66
C GLN A 59 -11.88 -3.64 -1.92
N PRO A 60 -12.56 -4.74 -2.27
CA PRO A 60 -12.21 -5.54 -3.45
C PRO A 60 -12.17 -4.74 -4.76
N GLU A 61 -12.99 -3.70 -4.87
CA GLU A 61 -13.05 -2.79 -6.01
C GLU A 61 -11.72 -2.05 -6.18
N VAL A 62 -11.16 -1.51 -5.09
CA VAL A 62 -9.86 -0.81 -5.10
C VAL A 62 -8.73 -1.77 -5.46
N VAL A 63 -8.72 -2.95 -4.86
CA VAL A 63 -7.69 -3.97 -5.14
C VAL A 63 -7.74 -4.39 -6.61
N ARG A 64 -8.93 -4.62 -7.17
CA ARG A 64 -9.07 -4.96 -8.60
C ARG A 64 -8.58 -3.83 -9.50
N TRP A 65 -9.07 -2.61 -9.28
CA TRP A 65 -8.66 -1.43 -10.05
C TRP A 65 -7.14 -1.25 -10.06
N MET A 66 -6.49 -1.35 -8.91
CA MET A 66 -5.02 -1.22 -8.82
C MET A 66 -4.30 -2.32 -9.60
N ASN A 67 -4.78 -3.56 -9.56
CA ASN A 67 -4.21 -4.66 -10.35
C ASN A 67 -4.44 -4.48 -11.85
N ASP A 68 -5.64 -4.07 -12.26
CA ASP A 68 -5.99 -3.85 -13.67
C ASP A 68 -5.14 -2.72 -14.28
N VAL A 69 -4.94 -1.63 -13.54
CA VAL A 69 -4.05 -0.52 -13.96
C VAL A 69 -2.60 -0.98 -14.04
N ALA A 70 -2.13 -1.78 -13.08
CA ALA A 70 -0.78 -2.34 -13.12
C ALA A 70 -0.58 -3.25 -14.35
N GLU A 71 -1.54 -4.10 -14.67
CA GLU A 71 -1.52 -4.96 -15.86
C GLU A 71 -1.48 -4.14 -17.14
N GLN A 72 -2.36 -3.14 -17.28
CA GLN A 72 -2.39 -2.25 -18.45
C GLN A 72 -1.09 -1.47 -18.66
N ALA A 73 -0.46 -1.06 -17.54
CA ALA A 73 0.82 -0.35 -17.55
C ALA A 73 2.05 -1.28 -17.67
N ASN A 74 1.83 -2.60 -17.76
CA ASN A 74 2.88 -3.63 -17.75
C ASN A 74 3.83 -3.46 -16.54
N ILE A 75 3.25 -3.32 -15.35
CA ILE A 75 3.95 -3.21 -14.07
C ILE A 75 3.71 -4.49 -13.28
N ALA A 76 4.77 -5.23 -13.00
CA ALA A 76 4.67 -6.40 -12.12
C ALA A 76 4.34 -5.93 -10.68
N VAL A 77 3.31 -6.51 -10.09
CA VAL A 77 2.86 -6.26 -8.72
C VAL A 77 2.65 -7.58 -7.98
N GLN A 78 2.57 -7.51 -6.67
CA GLN A 78 2.22 -8.65 -5.83
C GLN A 78 1.10 -8.25 -4.85
N GLN A 79 0.41 -9.24 -4.26
CA GLN A 79 -0.60 -8.96 -3.25
C GLN A 79 0.09 -8.78 -1.90
N ASP A 80 -0.23 -7.69 -1.20
CA ASP A 80 0.32 -7.41 0.11
C ASP A 80 -0.68 -7.74 1.22
N ILE A 81 -0.32 -8.76 2.00
CA ILE A 81 -1.05 -9.20 3.19
C ILE A 81 -0.08 -9.17 4.36
N MET A 82 -0.38 -8.35 5.35
CA MET A 82 0.45 -8.18 6.54
C MET A 82 -0.40 -8.40 7.79
N ARG A 83 0.02 -9.30 8.67
CA ARG A 83 -0.76 -9.63 9.89
C ARG A 83 -0.58 -8.62 11.03
N GLY A 84 0.40 -7.75 10.93
CA GLY A 84 0.71 -6.70 11.91
C GLY A 84 0.83 -5.35 11.25
N GLY A 85 1.05 -4.30 12.02
CA GLY A 85 1.24 -2.94 11.51
C GLY A 85 -0.01 -2.33 10.89
N GLY A 86 0.16 -1.20 10.25
CA GLY A 86 -0.90 -0.47 9.56
C GLY A 86 -0.28 0.57 8.64
N THR A 87 -1.10 1.28 7.91
CA THR A 87 -0.72 2.39 7.04
C THR A 87 -1.76 3.50 7.12
N ASP A 88 -1.50 4.62 6.49
CA ASP A 88 -2.45 5.72 6.36
C ASP A 88 -3.80 5.27 5.72
N ALA A 89 -3.83 4.19 4.95
CA ALA A 89 -5.07 3.64 4.37
C ALA A 89 -6.13 3.32 5.45
N GLY A 90 -5.68 2.81 6.62
CA GLY A 90 -6.57 2.52 7.74
C GLY A 90 -7.20 3.76 8.37
N ALA A 91 -6.60 4.93 8.18
CA ALA A 91 -7.15 6.19 8.65
C ALA A 91 -7.94 6.95 7.56
N ILE A 92 -7.66 6.68 6.29
CA ILE A 92 -8.43 7.19 5.14
C ILE A 92 -9.81 6.54 5.10
N LEU A 93 -9.87 5.22 5.18
CA LEU A 93 -11.10 4.44 5.03
C LEU A 93 -12.28 4.94 5.89
N PRO A 94 -12.13 5.22 7.20
CA PRO A 94 -13.23 5.67 8.03
C PRO A 94 -13.51 7.17 7.95
N SER A 95 -12.88 7.91 7.01
CA SER A 95 -13.10 9.34 6.89
C SER A 95 -14.54 9.63 6.46
N ARG A 96 -15.21 10.59 7.14
CA ARG A 96 -16.58 10.99 6.88
C ARG A 96 -17.58 9.82 6.83
N SER A 97 -18.20 9.56 5.68
CA SER A 97 -19.11 8.45 5.44
C SER A 97 -18.43 7.17 4.97
N GLY A 98 -17.11 7.20 4.86
CA GLY A 98 -16.27 6.14 4.30
C GLY A 98 -15.70 6.54 2.97
N VAL A 99 -14.43 6.16 2.75
CA VAL A 99 -13.65 6.43 1.52
C VAL A 99 -13.13 5.10 1.00
N TYR A 100 -13.13 4.90 -0.31
CA TYR A 100 -12.41 3.78 -0.90
C TYR A 100 -10.91 3.93 -0.61
N ALA A 101 -10.31 2.94 0.04
CA ALA A 101 -8.92 3.03 0.49
C ALA A 101 -8.07 1.85 0.01
N GLY A 102 -6.88 2.15 -0.47
CA GLY A 102 -5.89 1.18 -0.90
C GLY A 102 -4.49 1.56 -0.49
N GLY A 103 -3.52 0.70 -0.81
CA GLY A 103 -2.11 0.95 -0.53
C GLY A 103 -1.19 0.38 -1.61
N ILE A 104 -0.15 1.15 -1.93
CA ILE A 104 1.01 0.70 -2.70
C ILE A 104 2.14 0.53 -1.70
N CYS A 105 2.61 -0.69 -1.53
CA CYS A 105 3.56 -1.05 -0.49
C CYS A 105 4.89 -1.49 -1.11
N ILE A 106 5.97 -0.81 -0.75
CA ILE A 106 7.33 -1.14 -1.20
C ILE A 106 7.87 -2.23 -0.27
N PRO A 107 8.19 -3.45 -0.77
CA PRO A 107 8.78 -4.49 0.07
C PRO A 107 10.10 -4.04 0.68
N CYS A 108 10.22 -4.18 1.99
CA CYS A 108 11.36 -3.75 2.77
C CYS A 108 11.76 -4.81 3.80
N ARG A 109 13.03 -5.19 3.82
CA ARG A 109 13.61 -6.01 4.89
C ARG A 109 14.08 -5.13 6.03
N TYR A 110 14.01 -5.64 7.24
CA TYR A 110 14.48 -4.96 8.46
C TYR A 110 13.77 -3.62 8.71
N THR A 111 12.48 -3.55 8.35
CA THR A 111 11.62 -2.38 8.55
C THR A 111 11.69 -1.88 9.99
N HIS A 112 11.69 -0.56 10.19
CA HIS A 112 11.87 0.13 11.48
C HIS A 112 13.24 -0.09 12.11
N SER A 113 14.26 -0.35 11.30
CA SER A 113 15.65 -0.46 11.75
C SER A 113 16.57 0.51 10.98
N PRO A 114 17.78 0.79 11.48
CA PRO A 114 18.70 1.68 10.77
C PRO A 114 19.37 1.04 9.54
N ILE A 115 19.03 -0.19 9.19
CA ILE A 115 19.62 -0.96 8.08
C ILE A 115 18.56 -1.50 7.12
N GLU A 116 17.51 -0.77 6.87
CA GLU A 116 16.45 -1.15 5.95
C GLU A 116 16.98 -1.40 4.53
N VAL A 117 16.41 -2.41 3.87
CA VAL A 117 16.81 -2.82 2.52
C VAL A 117 15.57 -2.96 1.64
N CYS A 118 15.56 -2.20 0.54
CA CYS A 118 14.57 -2.29 -0.53
C CYS A 118 15.24 -2.62 -1.86
N ASP A 119 14.50 -3.18 -2.80
CA ASP A 119 14.92 -3.31 -4.19
C ASP A 119 14.59 -2.03 -4.96
N LEU A 120 15.58 -1.47 -5.66
CA LEU A 120 15.38 -0.23 -6.43
C LEU A 120 14.33 -0.39 -7.54
N SER A 121 14.21 -1.59 -8.12
CA SER A 121 13.19 -1.85 -9.14
C SER A 121 11.77 -1.84 -8.57
N ASP A 122 11.59 -2.21 -7.29
CA ASP A 122 10.29 -2.13 -6.63
C ASP A 122 9.91 -0.67 -6.35
N ILE A 123 10.87 0.17 -5.97
CA ILE A 123 10.66 1.62 -5.80
C ILE A 123 10.26 2.27 -7.13
N GLU A 124 11.00 1.97 -8.23
CA GLU A 124 10.68 2.49 -9.56
C GLU A 124 9.28 2.07 -10.01
N ARG A 125 8.94 0.78 -9.86
CA ARG A 125 7.62 0.25 -10.21
C ARG A 125 6.51 0.87 -9.37
N SER A 126 6.77 1.14 -8.08
CA SER A 126 5.82 1.84 -7.20
C SER A 126 5.52 3.25 -7.72
N ALA A 127 6.56 4.01 -8.07
CA ALA A 127 6.39 5.35 -8.63
C ALA A 127 5.60 5.34 -9.96
N ARG A 128 5.90 4.37 -10.84
CA ARG A 128 5.17 4.18 -12.09
C ARG A 128 3.69 3.79 -11.84
N LEU A 129 3.42 2.94 -10.85
CA LEU A 129 2.07 2.56 -10.50
C LEU A 129 1.27 3.74 -9.94
N VAL A 130 1.89 4.57 -9.08
CA VAL A 130 1.27 5.83 -8.59
C VAL A 130 0.87 6.72 -9.76
N ALA A 131 1.78 6.93 -10.73
CA ALA A 131 1.51 7.75 -11.90
C ALA A 131 0.37 7.18 -12.76
N ALA A 132 0.40 5.86 -13.02
CA ALA A 132 -0.64 5.20 -13.80
C ALA A 132 -2.03 5.27 -13.14
N LEU A 133 -2.09 5.09 -11.82
CA LEU A 133 -3.34 5.24 -11.05
C LEU A 133 -3.86 6.67 -11.08
N ALA A 134 -2.96 7.67 -10.98
CA ALA A 134 -3.36 9.07 -11.05
C ALA A 134 -3.91 9.50 -12.43
N GLU A 135 -3.56 8.78 -13.50
CA GLU A 135 -4.06 8.99 -14.85
C GLU A 135 -5.29 8.14 -15.19
N SER A 136 -5.65 7.19 -14.33
CA SER A 136 -6.79 6.29 -14.54
C SER A 136 -8.04 6.77 -13.80
N GLU A 137 -9.21 6.37 -14.29
CA GLU A 137 -10.49 6.57 -13.58
C GLU A 137 -10.74 5.42 -12.61
N PHE A 138 -11.17 5.74 -11.39
CA PHE A 138 -11.64 4.74 -10.45
C PHE A 138 -13.07 4.33 -10.82
N PRO A 139 -13.35 3.04 -11.06
CA PRO A 139 -14.70 2.57 -11.40
C PRO A 139 -15.57 2.54 -10.12
N ALA A 140 -16.22 3.65 -9.81
CA ALA A 140 -17.15 3.77 -8.68
C ALA A 140 -18.46 3.04 -8.93
#